data_9422683ce3da8170023e1b36a6c30bab
#
_entry.id   9422683ce3da8170023e1b36a6c30bab
#
_cell.length_a   1.000
_cell.length_b   1.000
_cell.length_c   1.000
_cell.angle_alpha   90.00
_cell.angle_beta   90.00
_cell.angle_gamma   90.00
#
_symmetry.space_group_name_H-M   'P 1'
#
loop_
_entity.id
_entity.type
_entity.pdbx_description
1 polymer ?
#
loop_
_entity_poly.entity_id
_entity_poly.type
_entity_poly.pdbx_seq_one_letter_code
_entity_poly.pdbx_strand_id
1 'polypeptide(L)'
;MSPSAPLSDPLLCPETLRETDTPRLLHPDAAGGEAAITVYSVFPGMELTYRDIHAQSCREESPGSGERLEIHHCLEGRAEYRQGSRCFYLAPGDLMAARASSLPRESRFPTGHYHGIAVMIDPAAAPECLSCILSDVEVRPAVLTEKLCPGGAVFTARSSPRVKHVFSELYHVPEEIRKGYLKVKLLELLLFLSTLTPSAHPAHGCTAAQAVLAEQVRTCLLAEPDRAVTLRALSERFGVSEAQVKTSFAGVYGMSPAAYLRAQRMWGAAELLRDTNRTVLDIAGQFGYDNASKFAKAFRDVVGVSPRQYRAGERYDSCAPQKREQRTSPC
;
A
#
# COMPACT_ATOMS: atom_id res chain seq x y z
N MET A 1 -48.40 26.43 -40.64
CA MET A 1 -46.91 26.35 -40.80
C MET A 1 -46.27 26.90 -39.53
N SER A 2 -45.96 26.07 -38.63
CA SER A 2 -45.25 26.42 -37.38
C SER A 2 -43.73 26.17 -37.57
N PRO A 3 -42.85 27.07 -37.13
CA PRO A 3 -41.41 26.85 -37.24
C PRO A 3 -40.95 25.87 -36.17
N SER A 4 -40.19 24.90 -36.62
CA SER A 4 -39.46 23.92 -35.79
C SER A 4 -38.43 24.60 -34.93
N ALA A 5 -38.43 24.27 -33.62
CA ALA A 5 -37.40 24.67 -32.69
C ALA A 5 -36.05 24.01 -33.05
N PRO A 6 -34.92 24.68 -32.84
CA PRO A 6 -33.61 24.08 -33.09
C PRO A 6 -33.30 23.01 -32.04
N LEU A 7 -32.84 21.86 -32.52
CA LEU A 7 -32.24 20.82 -31.72
C LEU A 7 -31.02 21.39 -30.97
N SER A 8 -31.08 21.45 -29.66
CA SER A 8 -29.97 21.78 -28.80
C SER A 8 -28.91 20.68 -28.93
N ASP A 9 -27.74 21.08 -29.37
CA ASP A 9 -26.55 20.26 -29.59
C ASP A 9 -26.10 19.61 -28.27
N PRO A 10 -26.07 18.28 -28.13
CA PRO A 10 -25.71 17.61 -26.88
C PRO A 10 -24.20 17.48 -26.64
N LEU A 11 -23.36 18.19 -27.40
CA LEU A 11 -21.90 18.03 -27.37
C LEU A 11 -21.14 19.10 -26.57
N LEU A 12 -21.81 20.00 -25.92
CA LEU A 12 -21.17 20.96 -25.02
C LEU A 12 -21.04 20.36 -23.59
N CYS A 13 -19.96 19.62 -23.37
CA CYS A 13 -19.46 19.41 -22.01
C CYS A 13 -19.22 20.79 -21.36
N PRO A 14 -19.73 21.07 -20.17
CA PRO A 14 -19.51 22.36 -19.53
C PRO A 14 -18.02 22.68 -19.34
N GLU A 15 -17.63 23.92 -19.63
CA GLU A 15 -16.26 24.45 -19.54
C GLU A 15 -15.64 24.51 -18.13
N THR A 16 -16.10 23.71 -17.17
CA THR A 16 -15.69 23.76 -15.77
C THR A 16 -14.55 22.80 -15.39
N LEU A 17 -13.82 22.26 -16.34
CA LEU A 17 -12.71 21.31 -16.06
C LEU A 17 -11.32 21.91 -16.29
N ARG A 18 -11.04 23.09 -15.74
CA ARG A 18 -9.66 23.54 -15.50
C ARG A 18 -9.22 23.11 -14.10
N GLU A 19 -9.19 21.82 -13.82
CA GLU A 19 -8.42 21.30 -12.71
C GLU A 19 -6.93 21.35 -13.08
N THR A 20 -6.10 21.73 -12.11
CA THR A 20 -4.64 21.90 -12.25
C THR A 20 -4.04 20.61 -12.80
N ASP A 21 -3.44 20.70 -13.99
CA ASP A 21 -2.80 19.57 -14.69
C ASP A 21 -1.58 18.99 -13.95
N THR A 22 -1.11 19.68 -12.91
CA THR A 22 0.06 19.28 -12.12
C THR A 22 -0.34 18.47 -10.89
N PRO A 23 0.34 17.34 -10.63
CA PRO A 23 0.10 16.59 -9.40
C PRO A 23 0.48 17.42 -8.18
N ARG A 24 -0.26 17.23 -7.09
CA ARG A 24 0.07 17.83 -5.79
C ARG A 24 0.94 16.86 -5.01
N LEU A 25 2.08 17.31 -4.51
CA LEU A 25 2.92 16.54 -3.61
C LEU A 25 2.66 16.98 -2.17
N LEU A 26 2.30 16.03 -1.32
CA LEU A 26 2.03 16.24 0.10
C LEU A 26 3.10 15.52 0.91
N HIS A 27 3.53 16.14 1.99
CA HIS A 27 4.44 15.57 2.98
C HIS A 27 3.73 15.56 4.33
N PRO A 28 2.93 14.52 4.64
CA PRO A 28 2.25 14.41 5.91
C PRO A 28 3.24 14.28 7.06
N ASP A 29 2.83 14.69 8.26
CA ASP A 29 3.62 14.54 9.48
C ASP A 29 3.86 13.04 9.76
N ALA A 30 5.12 12.63 9.80
CA ALA A 30 5.54 11.25 9.86
C ALA A 30 6.43 10.99 11.08
N ALA A 31 6.07 9.99 11.89
CA ALA A 31 6.85 9.60 13.05
C ALA A 31 7.88 8.52 12.68
N GLY A 32 9.15 8.84 12.93
CA GLY A 32 10.26 7.91 12.71
C GLY A 32 10.67 7.74 11.26
N GLY A 33 10.51 8.80 10.44
CA GLY A 33 10.92 8.76 9.04
C GLY A 33 10.24 9.83 8.18
N GLU A 34 9.99 9.53 6.93
CA GLU A 34 9.42 10.45 5.94
C GLU A 34 8.21 9.82 5.21
N ALA A 35 7.31 10.67 4.74
CA ALA A 35 6.17 10.27 3.93
C ALA A 35 5.97 11.24 2.78
N ALA A 36 5.70 10.71 1.60
CA ALA A 36 5.37 11.46 0.41
C ALA A 36 4.10 10.90 -0.23
N ILE A 37 3.15 11.77 -0.55
CA ILE A 37 1.90 11.40 -1.22
C ILE A 37 1.75 12.27 -2.46
N THR A 38 1.76 11.64 -3.62
CA THR A 38 1.51 12.32 -4.89
C THR A 38 0.04 12.16 -5.27
N VAL A 39 -0.68 13.27 -5.41
CA VAL A 39 -2.12 13.31 -5.66
C VAL A 39 -2.40 13.77 -7.10
N TYR A 40 -3.14 12.97 -7.84
CA TYR A 40 -3.63 13.27 -9.18
C TYR A 40 -5.15 13.46 -9.13
N SER A 41 -5.64 14.62 -9.55
CA SER A 41 -7.08 14.83 -9.80
C SER A 41 -7.43 14.18 -11.14
N VAL A 42 -8.27 13.14 -11.11
CA VAL A 42 -8.59 12.33 -12.31
C VAL A 42 -9.92 12.75 -12.91
N PHE A 43 -10.95 12.88 -12.08
CA PHE A 43 -12.27 13.40 -12.40
C PHE A 43 -12.73 14.35 -11.29
N PRO A 44 -13.75 15.20 -11.52
CA PRO A 44 -14.33 15.98 -10.44
C PRO A 44 -14.69 15.08 -9.25
N GLY A 45 -14.23 15.43 -8.06
CA GLY A 45 -14.45 14.64 -6.85
C GLY A 45 -13.73 13.28 -6.80
N MET A 46 -12.84 12.98 -7.77
CA MET A 46 -12.09 11.73 -7.79
C MET A 46 -10.60 11.98 -7.91
N GLU A 47 -9.86 11.49 -6.93
CA GLU A 47 -8.40 11.59 -6.86
C GLU A 47 -7.77 10.21 -6.82
N LEU A 48 -6.58 10.09 -7.42
CA LEU A 48 -5.71 8.93 -7.31
C LEU A 48 -4.41 9.37 -6.64
N THR A 49 -3.99 8.65 -5.61
CA THR A 49 -2.80 8.98 -4.84
C THR A 49 -1.79 7.85 -4.87
N TYR A 50 -0.53 8.20 -5.09
CA TYR A 50 0.61 7.31 -4.85
C TYR A 50 1.18 7.63 -3.49
N ARG A 51 1.33 6.60 -2.66
CA ARG A 51 1.80 6.70 -1.29
C ARG A 51 3.17 6.04 -1.19
N ASP A 52 4.15 6.83 -0.82
CA ASP A 52 5.53 6.40 -0.57
C ASP A 52 5.88 6.79 0.87
N ILE A 53 5.83 5.83 1.78
CA ILE A 53 5.92 6.09 3.20
C ILE A 53 7.03 5.22 3.79
N HIS A 54 8.01 5.87 4.39
CA HIS A 54 9.12 5.28 5.12
C HIS A 54 9.10 5.77 6.57
N ALA A 55 8.06 5.39 7.32
CA ALA A 55 7.82 5.81 8.68
C ALA A 55 7.02 4.75 9.46
N GLN A 56 7.00 4.84 10.78
CA GLN A 56 6.18 3.97 11.62
C GLN A 56 4.71 4.40 11.68
N SER A 57 4.46 5.70 11.58
CA SER A 57 3.11 6.26 11.40
C SER A 57 3.16 7.56 10.63
N CYS A 58 2.04 7.92 10.02
CA CYS A 58 1.86 9.26 9.49
C CYS A 58 0.44 9.77 9.81
N ARG A 59 0.34 11.09 10.00
CA ARG A 59 -0.92 11.79 10.20
C ARG A 59 -1.26 12.55 8.92
N GLU A 60 -2.39 12.21 8.35
CA GLU A 60 -2.93 12.91 7.19
C GLU A 60 -4.02 13.89 7.65
N GLU A 61 -3.90 15.13 7.24
CA GLU A 61 -5.01 16.05 7.29
C GLU A 61 -5.98 15.62 6.19
N SER A 62 -7.14 15.12 6.58
CA SER A 62 -8.18 14.70 5.62
C SER A 62 -9.03 15.92 5.26
N PRO A 63 -8.75 16.62 4.14
CA PRO A 63 -9.67 17.62 3.65
C PRO A 63 -10.82 16.91 2.93
N GLY A 64 -12.00 16.94 3.49
CA GLY A 64 -13.16 16.41 2.80
C GLY A 64 -14.31 15.95 3.69
N SER A 65 -15.42 15.61 3.09
CA SER A 65 -16.59 15.08 3.78
C SER A 65 -16.27 13.69 4.34
N GLY A 66 -16.76 13.36 5.53
CA GLY A 66 -16.62 12.03 6.13
C GLY A 66 -17.24 10.90 5.29
N GLU A 67 -18.04 11.23 4.30
CA GLU A 67 -18.73 10.31 3.37
C GLU A 67 -17.85 9.89 2.17
N ARG A 68 -16.67 10.48 2.01
CA ARG A 68 -15.75 10.12 0.93
C ARG A 68 -15.37 8.64 1.01
N LEU A 69 -15.48 7.93 -0.11
CA LEU A 69 -15.00 6.56 -0.25
C LEU A 69 -13.49 6.58 -0.52
N GLU A 70 -12.76 5.81 0.25
CA GLU A 70 -11.33 5.57 0.05
C GLU A 70 -11.10 4.11 -0.29
N ILE A 71 -10.39 3.85 -1.40
CA ILE A 71 -10.05 2.52 -1.88
C ILE A 71 -8.54 2.42 -1.92
N HIS A 72 -7.97 1.59 -1.06
CA HIS A 72 -6.52 1.42 -0.91
C HIS A 72 -6.07 0.08 -1.46
N HIS A 73 -4.99 0.07 -2.23
CA HIS A 73 -4.28 -1.13 -2.66
C HIS A 73 -2.84 -1.08 -2.15
N CYS A 74 -2.42 -2.12 -1.45
CA CYS A 74 -1.07 -2.26 -0.95
C CYS A 74 -0.17 -2.94 -1.99
N LEU A 75 0.94 -2.29 -2.36
CA LEU A 75 2.00 -2.89 -3.17
C LEU A 75 3.05 -3.55 -2.29
N GLU A 76 3.56 -2.81 -1.31
CA GLU A 76 4.61 -3.24 -0.39
C GLU A 76 4.36 -2.72 1.02
N GLY A 77 4.97 -3.39 2.00
CA GLY A 77 4.83 -3.02 3.40
C GLY A 77 3.51 -3.48 4.01
N ARG A 78 3.07 -2.79 5.03
CA ARG A 78 1.77 -3.05 5.70
C ARG A 78 1.22 -1.77 6.31
N ALA A 79 -0.09 -1.59 6.21
CA ALA A 79 -0.81 -0.54 6.93
C ALA A 79 -1.77 -1.16 7.95
N GLU A 80 -1.80 -0.59 9.16
CA GLU A 80 -2.70 -1.00 10.24
C GLU A 80 -3.97 -0.15 10.22
N TYR A 81 -5.11 -0.82 10.27
CA TYR A 81 -6.42 -0.19 10.43
C TYR A 81 -7.13 -0.79 11.64
N ARG A 82 -7.80 0.05 12.42
CA ARG A 82 -8.54 -0.36 13.62
C ARG A 82 -10.02 -0.08 13.46
N GLN A 83 -10.83 -1.10 13.76
CA GLN A 83 -12.28 -0.97 13.85
C GLN A 83 -12.77 -1.61 15.14
N GLY A 84 -13.14 -0.80 16.11
CA GLY A 84 -13.48 -1.25 17.45
C GLY A 84 -12.30 -1.99 18.12
N SER A 85 -12.52 -3.22 18.56
CA SER A 85 -11.49 -4.06 19.20
C SER A 85 -10.67 -4.90 18.23
N ARG A 86 -10.90 -4.78 16.93
CA ARG A 86 -10.19 -5.56 15.88
C ARG A 86 -9.16 -4.70 15.16
N CYS A 87 -8.03 -5.31 14.88
CA CYS A 87 -6.99 -4.74 14.02
C CYS A 87 -6.97 -5.47 12.69
N PHE A 88 -6.91 -4.73 11.60
CA PHE A 88 -6.76 -5.25 10.24
C PHE A 88 -5.46 -4.75 9.67
N TYR A 89 -4.81 -5.59 8.89
CA TYR A 89 -3.55 -5.22 8.25
C TYR A 89 -3.70 -5.38 6.75
N LEU A 90 -3.56 -4.26 6.03
CA LEU A 90 -3.48 -4.28 4.59
C LEU A 90 -2.08 -4.73 4.19
N ALA A 91 -1.99 -5.87 3.55
CA ALA A 91 -0.74 -6.52 3.13
C ALA A 91 -0.56 -6.44 1.61
N PRO A 92 0.65 -6.72 1.08
CA PRO A 92 0.88 -6.70 -0.37
C PRO A 92 -0.12 -7.53 -1.16
N GLY A 93 -0.78 -6.88 -2.12
CA GLY A 93 -1.84 -7.43 -2.94
C GLY A 93 -3.23 -7.44 -2.30
N ASP A 94 -3.41 -6.81 -1.14
CA ASP A 94 -4.73 -6.60 -0.55
C ASP A 94 -5.35 -5.30 -1.03
N LEU A 95 -6.68 -5.31 -1.04
CA LEU A 95 -7.55 -4.18 -1.33
C LEU A 95 -8.38 -3.86 -0.09
N MET A 96 -8.50 -2.58 0.24
CA MET A 96 -9.41 -2.09 1.28
C MET A 96 -10.30 -1.01 0.69
N ALA A 97 -11.57 -0.99 1.08
CA ALA A 97 -12.46 0.14 0.86
C ALA A 97 -13.09 0.56 2.20
N ALA A 98 -13.15 1.86 2.43
CA ALA A 98 -13.73 2.42 3.66
C ALA A 98 -14.28 3.82 3.39
N ARG A 99 -15.23 4.27 4.22
CA ARG A 99 -15.55 5.69 4.30
C ARG A 99 -14.45 6.41 5.08
N ALA A 100 -14.09 7.61 4.69
CA ALA A 100 -13.08 8.42 5.37
C ALA A 100 -13.38 8.59 6.88
N SER A 101 -14.66 8.69 7.25
CA SER A 101 -15.11 8.74 8.64
C SER A 101 -14.83 7.48 9.45
N SER A 102 -14.65 6.33 8.79
CA SER A 102 -14.35 5.05 9.43
C SER A 102 -12.85 4.80 9.60
N LEU A 103 -12.00 5.65 9.04
CA LEU A 103 -10.55 5.52 9.10
C LEU A 103 -9.94 6.39 10.22
N PRO A 104 -8.88 5.94 10.87
CA PRO A 104 -8.16 6.75 11.84
C PRO A 104 -7.44 7.90 11.13
N ARG A 105 -7.26 9.03 11.83
CA ARG A 105 -6.48 10.17 11.34
C ARG A 105 -4.97 9.88 11.28
N GLU A 106 -4.52 8.91 12.05
CA GLU A 106 -3.13 8.47 12.08
C GLU A 106 -3.07 7.03 11.56
N SER A 107 -2.40 6.86 10.45
CA SER A 107 -2.09 5.55 9.87
C SER A 107 -0.81 5.00 10.48
N ARG A 108 -0.77 3.70 10.79
CA ARG A 108 0.39 3.01 11.34
C ARG A 108 0.93 1.99 10.36
N PHE A 109 2.26 1.92 10.28
CA PHE A 109 2.96 1.03 9.35
C PHE A 109 3.90 0.11 10.14
N PRO A 110 3.43 -1.09 10.54
CA PRO A 110 4.19 -1.98 11.42
C PRO A 110 5.56 -2.38 10.89
N THR A 111 5.71 -2.42 9.56
CA THR A 111 6.98 -2.75 8.90
C THR A 111 7.90 -1.55 8.70
N GLY A 112 7.47 -0.33 9.08
CA GLY A 112 8.25 0.90 8.91
C GLY A 112 8.24 1.43 7.48
N HIS A 113 7.53 0.79 6.56
CA HIS A 113 7.34 1.27 5.18
C HIS A 113 5.98 0.83 4.63
N TYR A 114 5.47 1.62 3.68
CA TYR A 114 4.25 1.30 2.94
C TYR A 114 4.26 1.99 1.58
N HIS A 115 4.11 1.19 0.53
CA HIS A 115 3.94 1.67 -0.83
C HIS A 115 2.58 1.20 -1.33
N GLY A 116 1.80 2.12 -1.87
CA GLY A 116 0.46 1.79 -2.33
C GLY A 116 -0.17 2.88 -3.18
N ILE A 117 -1.31 2.53 -3.73
CA ILE A 117 -2.19 3.47 -4.43
C ILE A 117 -3.50 3.56 -3.65
N ALA A 118 -4.02 4.78 -3.49
CA ALA A 118 -5.38 4.96 -3.03
C ALA A 118 -6.19 5.78 -4.04
N VAL A 119 -7.44 5.39 -4.21
CA VAL A 119 -8.45 6.14 -4.96
C VAL A 119 -9.42 6.75 -3.97
N MET A 120 -9.63 8.04 -4.07
CA MET A 120 -10.53 8.80 -3.22
C MET A 120 -11.69 9.32 -4.06
N ILE A 121 -12.92 9.06 -3.63
CA ILE A 121 -14.14 9.45 -4.33
C ILE A 121 -15.03 10.20 -3.36
N ASP A 122 -15.29 11.46 -3.67
CA ASP A 122 -16.32 12.26 -2.99
C ASP A 122 -17.65 12.07 -3.72
N PRO A 123 -18.62 11.35 -3.14
CA PRO A 123 -19.90 11.08 -3.82
C PRO A 123 -20.72 12.33 -4.13
N ALA A 124 -20.48 13.43 -3.40
CA ALA A 124 -21.19 14.70 -3.61
C ALA A 124 -20.63 15.51 -4.79
N ALA A 125 -19.34 15.37 -5.07
CA ALA A 125 -18.65 16.09 -6.14
C ALA A 125 -18.42 15.22 -7.39
N ALA A 126 -18.45 13.89 -7.23
CA ALA A 126 -18.27 12.97 -8.34
C ALA A 126 -19.49 13.00 -9.28
N PRO A 127 -19.27 12.96 -10.61
CA PRO A 127 -20.36 12.96 -11.57
C PRO A 127 -21.20 11.67 -11.46
N GLU A 128 -22.50 11.78 -11.58
CA GLU A 128 -23.40 10.61 -11.61
C GLU A 128 -23.12 9.72 -12.83
N CYS A 129 -22.72 10.31 -13.94
CA CYS A 129 -22.29 9.63 -15.15
C CYS A 129 -20.78 9.81 -15.35
N LEU A 130 -20.00 8.72 -15.27
CA LEU A 130 -18.54 8.76 -15.41
C LEU A 130 -18.08 8.97 -16.85
N SER A 131 -18.91 8.65 -17.83
CA SER A 131 -18.66 8.88 -19.25
C SER A 131 -19.96 8.81 -20.03
N CYS A 132 -20.16 9.74 -20.94
CA CYS A 132 -21.30 9.68 -21.88
C CYS A 132 -21.29 8.44 -22.79
N ILE A 133 -20.10 7.84 -22.98
CA ILE A 133 -19.92 6.58 -23.73
C ILE A 133 -20.34 5.36 -22.89
N LEU A 134 -20.33 5.48 -21.56
CA LEU A 134 -20.69 4.42 -20.61
C LEU A 134 -22.03 4.72 -19.92
N SER A 135 -22.90 5.47 -20.56
CA SER A 135 -24.19 5.89 -19.98
C SER A 135 -25.13 4.72 -19.65
N ASP A 136 -24.96 3.59 -20.34
CA ASP A 136 -25.65 2.32 -20.10
C ASP A 136 -25.02 1.44 -19.01
N VAL A 137 -23.87 1.87 -18.50
CA VAL A 137 -23.15 1.13 -17.45
C VAL A 137 -23.40 1.79 -16.09
N GLU A 138 -24.17 1.14 -15.24
CA GLU A 138 -24.53 1.67 -13.91
C GLU A 138 -23.37 1.52 -12.90
N VAL A 139 -22.33 2.34 -13.02
CA VAL A 139 -21.33 2.51 -11.97
C VAL A 139 -21.50 3.89 -11.34
N ARG A 140 -22.32 3.96 -10.30
CA ARG A 140 -22.56 5.20 -9.54
C ARG A 140 -21.70 5.20 -8.28
N PRO A 141 -20.89 6.26 -8.02
CA PRO A 141 -20.04 6.34 -6.83
C PRO A 141 -20.79 6.11 -5.52
N ALA A 142 -21.97 6.68 -5.35
CA ALA A 142 -22.79 6.50 -4.16
C ALA A 142 -23.24 5.03 -3.96
N VAL A 143 -23.67 4.36 -5.05
CA VAL A 143 -24.07 2.95 -5.01
C VAL A 143 -22.88 2.05 -4.68
N LEU A 144 -21.72 2.36 -5.24
CA LEU A 144 -20.48 1.63 -4.94
C LEU A 144 -20.08 1.78 -3.48
N THR A 145 -20.21 2.99 -2.92
CA THR A 145 -19.91 3.27 -1.51
C THR A 145 -20.80 2.46 -0.57
N GLU A 146 -22.11 2.45 -0.80
CA GLU A 146 -23.05 1.64 -0.01
C GLU A 146 -22.79 0.13 -0.16
N LYS A 147 -22.45 -0.30 -1.35
CA LYS A 147 -22.15 -1.70 -1.63
C LYS A 147 -20.90 -2.19 -0.92
N LEU A 148 -19.81 -1.42 -0.96
CA LEU A 148 -18.52 -1.81 -0.37
C LEU A 148 -18.45 -1.52 1.13
N CYS A 149 -19.12 -0.47 1.60
CA CYS A 149 -19.03 0.01 2.97
C CYS A 149 -20.42 0.16 3.62
N PRO A 150 -21.25 -0.91 3.67
CA PRO A 150 -22.59 -0.84 4.24
C PRO A 150 -22.52 -0.45 5.71
N GLY A 151 -23.26 0.61 6.10
CA GLY A 151 -23.27 1.08 7.49
C GLY A 151 -21.92 1.57 8.01
N GLY A 152 -20.99 1.98 7.14
CA GLY A 152 -19.65 2.41 7.52
C GLY A 152 -18.66 1.25 7.80
N ALA A 153 -19.01 0.03 7.44
CA ALA A 153 -18.10 -1.11 7.58
C ALA A 153 -16.87 -0.95 6.67
N VAL A 154 -15.72 -1.40 7.13
CA VAL A 154 -14.50 -1.47 6.32
C VAL A 154 -14.51 -2.78 5.54
N PHE A 155 -14.41 -2.67 4.23
CA PHE A 155 -14.26 -3.80 3.33
C PHE A 155 -12.77 -4.11 3.14
N THR A 156 -12.38 -5.38 3.25
CA THR A 156 -11.04 -5.84 2.91
C THR A 156 -11.12 -7.13 2.13
N ALA A 157 -10.33 -7.25 1.08
CA ALA A 157 -10.25 -8.45 0.26
C ALA A 157 -8.85 -8.64 -0.33
N ARG A 158 -8.52 -9.88 -0.67
CA ARG A 158 -7.42 -10.14 -1.58
C ARG A 158 -7.81 -9.67 -2.97
N SER A 159 -6.97 -8.87 -3.61
CA SER A 159 -7.25 -8.42 -4.97
C SER A 159 -7.40 -9.62 -5.91
N SER A 160 -8.48 -9.63 -6.68
CA SER A 160 -8.63 -10.59 -7.77
C SER A 160 -7.50 -10.38 -8.81
N PRO A 161 -7.16 -11.38 -9.64
CA PRO A 161 -6.16 -11.22 -10.70
C PRO A 161 -6.44 -10.01 -11.61
N ARG A 162 -7.71 -9.73 -11.90
CA ARG A 162 -8.12 -8.58 -12.72
C ARG A 162 -7.84 -7.24 -12.02
N VAL A 163 -8.26 -7.09 -10.78
CA VAL A 163 -8.01 -5.87 -9.98
C VAL A 163 -6.51 -5.68 -9.77
N LYS A 164 -5.78 -6.76 -9.48
CA LYS A 164 -4.32 -6.71 -9.36
C LYS A 164 -3.64 -6.25 -10.65
N HIS A 165 -4.14 -6.67 -11.81
CA HIS A 165 -3.63 -6.23 -13.11
C HIS A 165 -3.81 -4.72 -13.29
N VAL A 166 -5.00 -4.17 -13.00
CA VAL A 166 -5.24 -2.71 -13.09
C VAL A 166 -4.27 -1.93 -12.23
N PHE A 167 -4.07 -2.33 -10.96
CA PHE A 167 -3.12 -1.65 -10.09
C PHE A 167 -1.67 -1.81 -10.56
N SER A 168 -1.26 -2.99 -11.06
CA SER A 168 0.09 -3.17 -11.58
C SER A 168 0.41 -2.23 -12.76
N GLU A 169 -0.58 -1.94 -13.59
CA GLU A 169 -0.47 -1.00 -14.69
C GLU A 169 -0.40 0.46 -14.20
N LEU A 170 -1.15 0.79 -13.13
CA LEU A 170 -1.12 2.13 -12.53
C LEU A 170 0.25 2.48 -11.93
N TYR A 171 1.06 1.50 -11.51
CA TYR A 171 2.42 1.77 -11.00
C TYR A 171 3.42 2.11 -12.12
N HIS A 172 3.12 1.81 -13.39
CA HIS A 172 4.06 1.94 -14.52
C HIS A 172 3.52 2.84 -15.63
N VAL A 173 2.88 3.93 -15.27
CA VAL A 173 2.24 4.84 -16.24
C VAL A 173 3.28 5.76 -16.90
N PRO A 174 3.47 5.69 -18.24
CA PRO A 174 4.30 6.64 -18.95
C PRO A 174 3.79 8.07 -18.77
N GLU A 175 4.72 9.02 -18.63
CA GLU A 175 4.39 10.41 -18.30
C GLU A 175 3.57 11.07 -19.40
N GLU A 176 3.92 10.77 -20.66
CA GLU A 176 3.32 11.37 -21.86
C GLU A 176 1.82 11.10 -21.99
N ILE A 177 1.35 9.98 -21.47
CA ILE A 177 -0.07 9.57 -21.57
C ILE A 177 -0.77 9.54 -20.22
N ARG A 178 -0.08 9.92 -19.13
CA ARG A 178 -0.52 9.71 -17.74
C ARG A 178 -1.94 10.19 -17.50
N LYS A 179 -2.28 11.42 -17.90
CA LYS A 179 -3.60 12.03 -17.67
C LYS A 179 -4.74 11.18 -18.24
N GLY A 180 -4.63 10.79 -19.50
CA GLY A 180 -5.64 9.94 -20.16
C GLY A 180 -5.67 8.53 -19.62
N TYR A 181 -4.47 7.97 -19.36
CA TYR A 181 -4.32 6.61 -18.86
C TYR A 181 -4.93 6.44 -17.46
N LEU A 182 -4.71 7.37 -16.53
CA LEU A 182 -5.30 7.34 -15.20
C LEU A 182 -6.83 7.37 -15.27
N LYS A 183 -7.43 8.15 -16.19
CA LYS A 183 -8.89 8.17 -16.40
C LYS A 183 -9.42 6.82 -16.84
N VAL A 184 -8.80 6.20 -17.85
CA VAL A 184 -9.21 4.89 -18.36
C VAL A 184 -9.07 3.82 -17.28
N LYS A 185 -7.95 3.80 -16.56
CA LYS A 185 -7.71 2.81 -15.50
C LYS A 185 -8.60 2.98 -14.28
N LEU A 186 -8.96 4.22 -13.94
CA LEU A 186 -9.92 4.46 -12.88
C LEU A 186 -11.32 3.94 -13.27
N LEU A 187 -11.77 4.18 -14.49
CA LEU A 187 -13.03 3.62 -14.98
C LEU A 187 -13.03 2.10 -14.98
N GLU A 188 -11.96 1.47 -15.49
CA GLU A 188 -11.77 0.02 -15.46
C GLU A 188 -11.82 -0.53 -14.04
N LEU A 189 -11.11 0.12 -13.10
CA LEU A 189 -11.13 -0.26 -11.70
C LEU A 189 -12.54 -0.22 -11.11
N LEU A 190 -13.26 0.86 -11.32
CA LEU A 190 -14.63 1.03 -10.81
C LEU A 190 -15.60 -0.03 -11.38
N LEU A 191 -15.46 -0.39 -12.66
CA LEU A 191 -16.21 -1.49 -13.26
C LEU A 191 -15.94 -2.81 -12.55
N PHE A 192 -14.68 -3.16 -12.28
CA PHE A 192 -14.37 -4.39 -11.54
C PHE A 192 -14.84 -4.35 -10.10
N LEU A 193 -14.72 -3.21 -9.42
CA LEU A 193 -15.19 -3.06 -8.04
C LEU A 193 -16.73 -3.17 -7.96
N SER A 194 -17.46 -2.73 -8.99
CA SER A 194 -18.91 -2.88 -9.04
C SER A 194 -19.36 -4.34 -9.09
N THR A 195 -18.51 -5.26 -9.54
CA THR A 195 -18.80 -6.70 -9.59
C THR A 195 -18.41 -7.45 -8.30
N LEU A 196 -17.65 -6.81 -7.39
CA LEU A 196 -17.25 -7.47 -6.14
C LEU A 196 -18.46 -7.71 -5.23
N THR A 197 -18.48 -8.87 -4.62
CA THR A 197 -19.42 -9.18 -3.54
C THR A 197 -18.67 -9.05 -2.22
N PRO A 198 -19.04 -8.12 -1.33
CA PRO A 198 -18.40 -7.99 -0.03
C PRO A 198 -18.47 -9.29 0.76
N SER A 199 -17.32 -9.78 1.22
CA SER A 199 -17.24 -10.91 2.15
C SER A 199 -17.24 -10.38 3.58
N ALA A 200 -17.92 -11.07 4.49
CA ALA A 200 -18.02 -10.67 5.88
C ALA A 200 -16.70 -10.81 6.67
N HIS A 201 -15.64 -11.35 6.06
CA HIS A 201 -14.39 -11.64 6.76
C HIS A 201 -13.24 -10.81 6.17
N PRO A 202 -12.52 -10.05 7.01
CA PRO A 202 -11.33 -9.33 6.58
C PRO A 202 -10.24 -10.30 6.13
N ALA A 203 -9.48 -9.91 5.10
CA ALA A 203 -8.40 -10.73 4.55
C ALA A 203 -7.33 -11.07 5.58
N HIS A 204 -6.97 -10.10 6.44
CA HIS A 204 -5.98 -10.25 7.52
C HIS A 204 -6.44 -9.48 8.76
N GLY A 205 -6.98 -10.18 9.74
CA GLY A 205 -7.39 -9.59 11.01
C GLY A 205 -6.71 -10.26 12.19
N CYS A 206 -6.47 -9.52 13.25
CA CYS A 206 -6.05 -10.06 14.53
C CYS A 206 -6.83 -9.42 15.66
N THR A 207 -6.88 -10.10 16.82
CA THR A 207 -7.43 -9.50 18.04
C THR A 207 -6.48 -8.46 18.61
N ALA A 208 -6.99 -7.54 19.43
CA ALA A 208 -6.15 -6.58 20.13
C ALA A 208 -5.06 -7.26 20.98
N ALA A 209 -5.37 -8.38 21.60
CA ALA A 209 -4.39 -9.17 22.38
C ALA A 209 -3.27 -9.73 21.50
N GLN A 210 -3.59 -10.22 20.29
CA GLN A 210 -2.58 -10.69 19.34
C GLN A 210 -1.71 -9.54 18.83
N ALA A 211 -2.29 -8.37 18.60
CA ALA A 211 -1.53 -7.18 18.20
C ALA A 211 -0.56 -6.72 19.29
N VAL A 212 -1.02 -6.68 20.55
CA VAL A 212 -0.16 -6.36 21.71
C VAL A 212 0.97 -7.37 21.87
N LEU A 213 0.69 -8.67 21.78
CA LEU A 213 1.72 -9.71 21.85
C LEU A 213 2.76 -9.53 20.74
N ALA A 214 2.34 -9.29 19.51
CA ALA A 214 3.25 -9.09 18.39
C ALA A 214 4.17 -7.87 18.61
N GLU A 215 3.63 -6.77 19.12
CA GLU A 215 4.40 -5.56 19.44
C GLU A 215 5.40 -5.79 20.58
N GLN A 216 5.02 -6.52 21.62
CA GLN A 216 5.92 -6.92 22.72
C GLN A 216 7.06 -7.80 22.20
N VAL A 217 6.76 -8.76 21.32
CA VAL A 217 7.76 -9.61 20.66
C VAL A 217 8.71 -8.74 19.83
N ARG A 218 8.20 -7.79 19.04
CA ARG A 218 9.03 -6.85 18.25
C ARG A 218 10.00 -6.07 19.16
N THR A 219 9.47 -5.47 20.20
CA THR A 219 10.28 -4.71 21.17
C THR A 219 11.40 -5.57 21.75
N CYS A 220 11.09 -6.83 22.11
CA CYS A 220 12.08 -7.77 22.60
C CYS A 220 13.17 -8.10 21.56
N LEU A 221 12.79 -8.29 20.29
CA LEU A 221 13.74 -8.57 19.21
C LEU A 221 14.67 -7.39 18.92
N LEU A 222 14.17 -6.17 19.01
CA LEU A 222 14.94 -4.95 18.73
C LEU A 222 15.83 -4.53 19.92
N ALA A 223 15.48 -4.92 21.13
CA ALA A 223 16.31 -4.63 22.31
C ALA A 223 17.62 -5.42 22.32
N GLU A 224 17.64 -6.62 21.73
CA GLU A 224 18.82 -7.48 21.64
C GLU A 224 19.00 -7.98 20.19
N PRO A 225 19.34 -7.09 19.24
CA PRO A 225 19.36 -7.43 17.82
C PRO A 225 20.42 -8.47 17.44
N ASP A 226 21.49 -8.59 18.22
CA ASP A 226 22.60 -9.53 17.97
C ASP A 226 22.33 -10.94 18.54
N ARG A 227 21.37 -11.07 19.43
CA ARG A 227 21.02 -12.35 20.03
C ARG A 227 20.14 -13.18 19.12
N ALA A 228 20.44 -14.47 19.00
CA ALA A 228 19.56 -15.44 18.33
C ALA A 228 18.35 -15.71 19.25
N VAL A 229 17.24 -15.00 19.00
CA VAL A 229 15.99 -15.21 19.75
C VAL A 229 15.21 -16.36 19.12
N THR A 230 15.01 -17.44 19.88
CA THR A 230 14.21 -18.58 19.45
C THR A 230 12.73 -18.39 19.77
N LEU A 231 11.84 -19.02 19.01
CA LEU A 231 10.40 -19.02 19.30
C LEU A 231 10.10 -19.55 20.69
N ARG A 232 10.86 -20.57 21.12
CA ARG A 232 10.75 -21.15 22.47
C ARG A 232 11.04 -20.11 23.55
N ALA A 233 12.14 -19.36 23.44
CA ALA A 233 12.47 -18.32 24.40
C ALA A 233 11.43 -17.22 24.47
N LEU A 234 10.82 -16.85 23.32
CA LEU A 234 9.72 -15.90 23.27
C LEU A 234 8.46 -16.47 23.91
N SER A 235 8.11 -17.72 23.65
CA SER A 235 6.94 -18.38 24.23
C SER A 235 7.03 -18.48 25.77
N GLU A 236 8.20 -18.85 26.28
CA GLU A 236 8.49 -18.90 27.72
C GLU A 236 8.41 -17.49 28.35
N ARG A 237 8.98 -16.47 27.71
CA ARG A 237 8.99 -15.08 28.18
C ARG A 237 7.60 -14.47 28.30
N PHE A 238 6.72 -14.76 27.34
CA PHE A 238 5.38 -14.17 27.27
C PHE A 238 4.27 -15.10 27.82
N GLY A 239 4.61 -16.32 28.26
CA GLY A 239 3.65 -17.27 28.83
C GLY A 239 2.60 -17.76 27.83
N VAL A 240 2.97 -17.87 26.55
CA VAL A 240 2.07 -18.29 25.46
C VAL A 240 2.73 -19.42 24.65
N SER A 241 1.96 -20.11 23.81
CA SER A 241 2.53 -21.14 22.93
C SER A 241 3.37 -20.55 21.80
N GLU A 242 4.35 -21.30 21.30
CA GLU A 242 5.15 -20.90 20.10
C GLU A 242 4.25 -20.63 18.87
N ALA A 243 3.18 -21.40 18.74
CA ALA A 243 2.16 -21.20 17.70
C ALA A 243 1.48 -19.83 17.81
N GLN A 244 1.13 -19.41 19.02
CA GLN A 244 0.53 -18.10 19.27
C GLN A 244 1.52 -16.97 18.95
N VAL A 245 2.79 -17.08 19.38
CA VAL A 245 3.84 -16.10 19.02
C VAL A 245 3.94 -15.97 17.50
N LYS A 246 4.08 -17.10 16.80
CA LYS A 246 4.22 -17.14 15.34
C LYS A 246 3.00 -16.55 14.63
N THR A 247 1.79 -16.96 15.02
CA THR A 247 0.55 -16.52 14.38
C THR A 247 0.28 -15.04 14.64
N SER A 248 0.44 -14.59 15.89
CA SER A 248 0.24 -13.18 16.24
C SER A 248 1.24 -12.28 15.52
N PHE A 249 2.52 -12.66 15.52
CA PHE A 249 3.56 -11.89 14.88
C PHE A 249 3.39 -11.85 13.36
N ALA A 250 3.12 -12.99 12.72
CA ALA A 250 2.86 -13.06 11.29
C ALA A 250 1.56 -12.30 10.90
N GLY A 251 0.54 -12.30 11.77
CA GLY A 251 -0.68 -11.52 11.58
C GLY A 251 -0.40 -10.02 11.44
N VAL A 252 0.46 -9.48 12.31
CA VAL A 252 0.83 -8.07 12.34
C VAL A 252 1.89 -7.72 11.29
N TYR A 253 3.02 -8.43 11.28
CA TYR A 253 4.21 -8.08 10.48
C TYR A 253 4.29 -8.82 9.15
N GLY A 254 3.44 -9.80 8.88
CA GLY A 254 3.42 -10.56 7.63
C GLY A 254 4.52 -11.60 7.50
N MET A 255 5.38 -11.73 8.50
CA MET A 255 6.56 -12.60 8.47
C MET A 255 6.84 -13.18 9.87
N SER A 256 7.72 -14.17 9.93
CA SER A 256 8.16 -14.72 11.22
C SER A 256 9.05 -13.74 12.00
N PRO A 257 9.15 -13.87 13.35
CA PRO A 257 10.07 -13.07 14.15
C PRO A 257 11.53 -13.11 13.65
N ALA A 258 12.01 -14.28 13.24
CA ALA A 258 13.36 -14.43 12.70
C ALA A 258 13.55 -13.72 11.34
N ALA A 259 12.55 -13.77 10.46
CA ALA A 259 12.60 -13.07 9.18
C ALA A 259 12.56 -11.54 9.39
N TYR A 260 11.76 -11.07 10.35
CA TYR A 260 11.69 -9.66 10.72
C TYR A 260 13.04 -9.14 11.23
N LEU A 261 13.66 -9.85 12.18
CA LEU A 261 14.97 -9.48 12.72
C LEU A 261 16.04 -9.44 11.62
N ARG A 262 16.01 -10.41 10.69
CA ARG A 262 16.90 -10.41 9.52
C ARG A 262 16.68 -9.19 8.64
N ALA A 263 15.43 -8.83 8.37
CA ALA A 263 15.10 -7.65 7.58
C ALA A 263 15.63 -6.37 8.26
N GLN A 264 15.40 -6.21 9.56
CA GLN A 264 15.90 -5.05 10.31
C GLN A 264 17.45 -4.95 10.28
N ARG A 265 18.15 -6.07 10.39
CA ARG A 265 19.62 -6.10 10.23
C ARG A 265 20.06 -5.66 8.84
N MET A 266 19.37 -6.09 7.80
CA MET A 266 19.71 -5.69 6.41
C MET A 266 19.42 -4.22 6.14
N TRP A 267 18.35 -3.67 6.69
CA TRP A 267 18.08 -2.23 6.58
C TRP A 267 19.08 -1.39 7.38
N GLY A 268 19.47 -1.79 8.59
CA GLY A 268 20.57 -1.15 9.33
C GLY A 268 21.90 -1.22 8.58
N ALA A 269 22.18 -2.34 7.90
CA ALA A 269 23.36 -2.45 7.05
C ALA A 269 23.27 -1.53 5.81
N ALA A 270 22.08 -1.32 5.24
CA ALA A 270 21.85 -0.42 4.13
C ALA A 270 22.16 1.04 4.52
N GLU A 271 21.76 1.47 5.72
CA GLU A 271 22.09 2.79 6.25
C GLU A 271 23.62 2.97 6.36
N LEU A 272 24.33 2.00 6.93
CA LEU A 272 25.80 2.06 7.01
C LEU A 272 26.48 2.06 5.64
N LEU A 273 25.91 1.33 4.67
CA LEU A 273 26.42 1.31 3.30
C LEU A 273 26.27 2.67 2.62
N ARG A 274 25.19 3.39 2.92
CA ARG A 274 24.89 4.73 2.38
C ARG A 274 25.72 5.81 3.06
N ASP A 275 25.82 5.75 4.39
CA ASP A 275 26.30 6.86 5.20
C ASP A 275 27.80 6.74 5.53
N THR A 276 28.44 5.62 5.18
CA THR A 276 29.85 5.38 5.49
C THR A 276 30.65 4.77 4.33
N ASN A 277 31.97 4.96 4.36
CA ASN A 277 32.91 4.32 3.43
C ASN A 277 33.45 2.96 3.94
N ARG A 278 32.86 2.38 4.99
CA ARG A 278 33.28 1.08 5.52
C ARG A 278 33.16 -0.01 4.46
N THR A 279 34.04 -1.03 4.52
CA THR A 279 33.97 -2.11 3.54
C THR A 279 32.67 -2.93 3.71
N VAL A 280 32.21 -3.56 2.64
CA VAL A 280 31.05 -4.47 2.72
C VAL A 280 31.29 -5.61 3.69
N LEU A 281 32.55 -6.07 3.82
CA LEU A 281 32.92 -7.14 4.75
C LEU A 281 32.85 -6.69 6.21
N ASP A 282 33.32 -5.47 6.52
CA ASP A 282 33.23 -4.92 7.88
C ASP A 282 31.79 -4.74 8.32
N ILE A 283 30.94 -4.23 7.40
CA ILE A 283 29.50 -4.08 7.67
C ILE A 283 28.86 -5.46 7.85
N ALA A 284 29.18 -6.44 7.00
CA ALA A 284 28.68 -7.81 7.15
C ALA A 284 29.02 -8.40 8.52
N GLY A 285 30.28 -8.23 8.98
CA GLY A 285 30.75 -8.68 10.29
C GLY A 285 29.97 -8.07 11.45
N GLN A 286 29.64 -6.76 11.36
CA GLN A 286 28.84 -6.08 12.38
C GLN A 286 27.44 -6.68 12.54
N PHE A 287 26.85 -7.21 11.47
CA PHE A 287 25.53 -7.85 11.48
C PHE A 287 25.57 -9.38 11.61
N GLY A 288 26.73 -9.91 12.06
CA GLY A 288 26.90 -11.34 12.39
C GLY A 288 27.10 -12.25 11.17
N TYR A 289 27.61 -11.72 10.06
CA TYR A 289 27.95 -12.50 8.87
C TYR A 289 29.47 -12.65 8.70
N ASP A 290 29.98 -13.86 8.88
CA ASP A 290 31.38 -14.20 8.65
C ASP A 290 31.74 -14.27 7.16
N ASN A 291 30.75 -14.27 6.28
CA ASN A 291 30.93 -14.48 4.84
C ASN A 291 30.18 -13.41 4.04
N ALA A 292 30.94 -12.62 3.27
CA ALA A 292 30.39 -11.55 2.43
C ALA A 292 29.38 -12.06 1.38
N SER A 293 29.54 -13.29 0.87
CA SER A 293 28.59 -13.86 -0.11
C SER A 293 27.25 -14.19 0.54
N LYS A 294 27.25 -14.76 1.75
CA LYS A 294 26.01 -15.01 2.51
C LYS A 294 25.32 -13.71 2.88
N PHE A 295 26.08 -12.70 3.31
CA PHE A 295 25.56 -11.36 3.55
C PHE A 295 24.96 -10.74 2.29
N ALA A 296 25.69 -10.74 1.18
CA ALA A 296 25.21 -10.15 -0.08
C ALA A 296 23.92 -10.83 -0.59
N LYS A 297 23.79 -12.15 -0.39
CA LYS A 297 22.54 -12.85 -0.70
C LYS A 297 21.41 -12.41 0.23
N ALA A 298 21.63 -12.41 1.56
CA ALA A 298 20.61 -11.99 2.52
C ALA A 298 20.19 -10.53 2.32
N PHE A 299 21.14 -9.66 2.00
CA PHE A 299 20.89 -8.25 1.68
C PHE A 299 20.04 -8.10 0.42
N ARG A 300 20.39 -8.81 -0.65
CA ARG A 300 19.60 -8.79 -1.88
C ARG A 300 18.19 -9.36 -1.70
N ASP A 301 18.05 -10.42 -0.90
CA ASP A 301 16.74 -11.01 -0.60
C ASP A 301 15.81 -10.06 0.16
N VAL A 302 16.35 -9.07 0.88
CA VAL A 302 15.59 -8.07 1.66
C VAL A 302 15.51 -6.72 0.96
N VAL A 303 16.64 -6.21 0.43
CA VAL A 303 16.75 -4.85 -0.13
C VAL A 303 16.53 -4.84 -1.64
N GLY A 304 16.55 -6.01 -2.28
CA GLY A 304 16.31 -6.17 -3.72
C GLY A 304 17.54 -6.02 -4.62
N VAL A 305 18.58 -5.31 -4.16
CA VAL A 305 19.86 -5.11 -4.90
C VAL A 305 21.05 -5.58 -4.08
N SER A 306 22.20 -5.75 -4.73
CA SER A 306 23.40 -6.13 -4.00
C SER A 306 23.94 -4.95 -3.15
N PRO A 307 24.73 -5.22 -2.07
CA PRO A 307 25.32 -4.16 -1.25
C PRO A 307 26.17 -3.16 -2.05
N ARG A 308 26.88 -3.64 -3.11
CA ARG A 308 27.69 -2.77 -3.98
C ARG A 308 26.84 -1.87 -4.82
N GLN A 309 25.79 -2.40 -5.43
CA GLN A 309 24.80 -1.65 -6.21
C GLN A 309 24.10 -0.60 -5.35
N TYR A 310 23.65 -0.98 -4.15
CA TYR A 310 23.03 -0.06 -3.22
C TYR A 310 23.95 1.12 -2.86
N ARG A 311 25.24 0.85 -2.59
CA ARG A 311 26.25 1.89 -2.32
C ARG A 311 26.48 2.80 -3.53
N ALA A 312 26.42 2.27 -4.75
CA ALA A 312 26.55 3.04 -5.98
C ALA A 312 25.33 3.93 -6.28
N GLY A 313 24.29 3.92 -5.44
CA GLY A 313 23.07 4.68 -5.62
C GLY A 313 22.00 3.96 -6.45
N GLU A 314 22.25 2.72 -6.88
CA GLU A 314 21.21 1.88 -7.47
C GLU A 314 20.22 1.49 -6.37
N ARG A 315 19.07 2.15 -6.34
CA ARG A 315 17.95 1.74 -5.51
C ARG A 315 17.15 0.66 -6.23
N TYR A 316 16.58 -0.26 -5.47
CA TYR A 316 15.56 -1.15 -6.02
C TYR A 316 14.40 -0.29 -6.50
N ASP A 317 14.23 -0.20 -7.81
CA ASP A 317 13.03 0.35 -8.39
C ASP A 317 11.97 -0.75 -8.29
N SER A 318 11.13 -0.69 -7.27
CA SER A 318 10.02 -1.65 -7.07
C SER A 318 9.07 -1.67 -8.26
N CYS A 319 9.23 -0.71 -9.16
CA CYS A 319 8.51 -0.56 -10.41
C CYS A 319 9.18 -1.22 -11.62
N ALA A 320 10.43 -1.71 -11.53
CA ALA A 320 11.07 -2.35 -12.68
C ALA A 320 10.61 -3.81 -12.83
N PRO A 321 10.14 -4.24 -14.01
CA PRO A 321 9.78 -5.63 -14.25
C PRO A 321 11.03 -6.51 -14.09
N GLN A 322 10.96 -7.50 -13.20
CA GLN A 322 11.98 -8.53 -13.08
C GLN A 322 12.14 -9.20 -14.46
N LYS A 323 13.25 -8.94 -15.15
CA LYS A 323 13.68 -9.75 -16.28
C LYS A 323 13.93 -11.15 -15.74
N ARG A 324 12.95 -12.04 -15.88
CA ARG A 324 13.19 -13.49 -15.82
C ARG A 324 14.09 -13.80 -17.00
N GLU A 325 15.37 -13.99 -16.75
CA GLU A 325 16.25 -14.68 -17.70
C GLU A 325 15.62 -16.05 -17.95
N GLN A 326 15.03 -16.20 -19.12
CA GLN A 326 14.70 -17.48 -19.67
C GLN A 326 16.03 -18.22 -19.83
N ARG A 327 16.32 -19.15 -18.94
CA ARG A 327 17.30 -20.20 -19.21
C ARG A 327 16.75 -21.02 -20.37
N THR A 328 17.14 -20.68 -21.56
CA THR A 328 17.12 -21.57 -22.70
C THR A 328 18.14 -22.66 -22.43
N SER A 329 17.69 -23.83 -22.07
CA SER A 329 18.49 -25.05 -22.17
C SER A 329 18.74 -25.32 -23.64
N PRO A 330 19.98 -25.54 -24.08
CA PRO A 330 20.22 -26.09 -25.41
C PRO A 330 19.85 -27.57 -25.41
N CYS A 331 19.19 -27.99 -26.48
CA CYS A 331 19.03 -29.41 -26.84
C CYS A 331 20.36 -30.10 -27.00
#